data_1aa3f7a8464056cfcd67c6655c25049a
#
_entry.id   1aa3f7a8464056cfcd67c6655c25049a
#
_cell.length_a   1.000
_cell.length_b   1.000
_cell.length_c   1.000
_cell.angle_alpha   90.00
_cell.angle_beta   90.00
_cell.angle_gamma   90.00
#
_symmetry.space_group_name_H-M   'P 1'
#
loop_
_entity.id
_entity.type
_entity.pdbx_description
1 polymer ?
#
loop_
_entity_poly.entity_id
_entity_poly.type
_entity_poly.pdbx_seq_one_letter_code
_entity_poly.pdbx_strand_id
1 'polypeptide(L)'
;GTATCYAADGGVEETVTVDLSNTYLDWAERNMRQNGFVGPQHHFVRDDVLAWIRDQRQTRNRWDLIFVDPPTFSNSSKMGRRTWDVQRDHVELLAGVSRLLAQGGHAIFSCNLRGFRPETRKLARAGVVLENITAQTIPEDFARNQKVHHCYIVRRLPIEDAMAEVGFSAEEIAERTEELRNPEARKPRATAPAHAQTGDRGPHC
;
A
#
# COMPACT_ATOMS: atom_id res chain seq x y z
N GLY A 1 -16.05 -1.92 7.71
CA GLY A 1 -15.82 -2.65 8.96
C GLY A 1 -15.97 -4.17 8.88
N THR A 2 -16.33 -4.73 7.71
CA THR A 2 -16.53 -6.18 7.54
C THR A 2 -15.26 -6.97 7.86
N ALA A 3 -14.11 -6.53 7.36
CA ALA A 3 -12.83 -7.18 7.63
C ALA A 3 -12.48 -7.18 9.13
N THR A 4 -12.81 -6.10 9.86
CA THR A 4 -12.62 -6.01 11.30
C THR A 4 -13.48 -7.03 12.06
N CYS A 5 -14.75 -7.24 11.61
CA CYS A 5 -15.62 -8.26 12.20
C CYS A 5 -15.04 -9.66 11.98
N TYR A 6 -14.57 -9.99 10.79
CA TYR A 6 -13.95 -11.29 10.52
C TYR A 6 -12.65 -11.50 11.32
N ALA A 7 -11.85 -10.46 11.50
CA ALA A 7 -10.67 -10.55 12.34
C ALA A 7 -11.05 -10.86 13.81
N ALA A 8 -12.04 -10.14 14.35
CA ALA A 8 -12.53 -10.37 15.71
C ALA A 8 -13.15 -11.78 15.88
N ASP A 9 -13.94 -12.25 14.89
CA ASP A 9 -14.50 -13.59 14.87
C ASP A 9 -13.42 -14.69 14.84
N GLY A 10 -12.30 -14.39 14.17
CA GLY A 10 -11.11 -15.23 14.15
C GLY A 10 -10.30 -15.24 15.46
N GLY A 11 -10.73 -14.49 16.47
CA GLY A 11 -10.14 -14.53 17.82
C GLY A 11 -8.88 -13.69 17.99
N VAL A 12 -8.69 -12.62 17.21
CA VAL A 12 -7.57 -11.69 17.41
C VAL A 12 -7.71 -10.95 18.75
N GLU A 13 -6.59 -10.67 19.41
CA GLU A 13 -6.56 -9.98 20.69
C GLU A 13 -6.91 -8.49 20.54
N GLU A 14 -6.51 -7.84 19.46
CA GLU A 14 -6.70 -6.42 19.23
C GLU A 14 -6.99 -6.14 17.76
N THR A 15 -7.82 -5.14 17.48
CA THR A 15 -8.05 -4.61 16.13
C THR A 15 -7.89 -3.10 16.09
N VAL A 16 -7.27 -2.61 15.02
CA VAL A 16 -7.20 -1.18 14.71
C VAL A 16 -7.78 -0.95 13.32
N THR A 17 -8.87 -0.19 13.24
CA THR A 17 -9.53 0.19 11.98
C THR A 17 -9.27 1.66 11.70
N VAL A 18 -8.63 1.95 10.57
CA VAL A 18 -8.27 3.32 10.18
C VAL A 18 -9.04 3.72 8.93
N ASP A 19 -9.77 4.81 8.98
CA ASP A 19 -10.48 5.40 7.85
C ASP A 19 -10.57 6.93 7.99
N LEU A 20 -10.57 7.64 6.89
CA LEU A 20 -10.74 9.10 6.85
C LEU A 20 -12.19 9.53 7.13
N SER A 21 -13.16 8.65 6.95
CA SER A 21 -14.60 8.90 7.05
C SER A 21 -15.16 8.47 8.40
N ASN A 22 -15.68 9.44 9.18
CA ASN A 22 -16.44 9.14 10.39
C ASN A 22 -17.62 8.20 10.11
N THR A 23 -18.34 8.40 9.02
CA THR A 23 -19.50 7.60 8.67
C THR A 23 -19.15 6.12 8.52
N TYR A 24 -18.00 5.82 7.88
CA TYR A 24 -17.56 4.43 7.71
C TYR A 24 -17.01 3.84 9.01
N LEU A 25 -16.36 4.63 9.85
CA LEU A 25 -15.96 4.20 11.20
C LEU A 25 -17.17 3.92 12.09
N ASP A 26 -18.19 4.79 12.07
CA ASP A 26 -19.45 4.58 12.80
C ASP A 26 -20.19 3.30 12.33
N TRP A 27 -20.12 3.00 11.03
CA TRP A 27 -20.67 1.75 10.50
C TRP A 27 -19.83 0.55 10.92
N ALA A 28 -18.51 0.66 10.92
CA ALA A 28 -17.63 -0.40 11.37
C ALA A 28 -17.88 -0.73 12.84
N GLU A 29 -17.97 0.28 13.70
CA GLU A 29 -18.26 0.10 15.13
C GLU A 29 -19.65 -0.52 15.36
N ARG A 30 -20.66 -0.08 14.62
CA ARG A 30 -22.01 -0.68 14.69
C ARG A 30 -22.01 -2.13 14.26
N ASN A 31 -21.31 -2.49 13.18
CA ASN A 31 -21.19 -3.87 12.74
C ASN A 31 -20.50 -4.74 13.78
N MET A 32 -19.43 -4.27 14.39
CA MET A 32 -18.73 -4.95 15.48
C MET A 32 -19.70 -5.20 16.66
N ARG A 33 -20.42 -4.17 17.09
CA ARG A 33 -21.38 -4.26 18.19
C ARG A 33 -22.53 -5.23 17.90
N GLN A 34 -23.07 -5.22 16.65
CA GLN A 34 -24.13 -6.14 16.23
C GLN A 34 -23.70 -7.62 16.23
N ASN A 35 -22.40 -7.87 16.03
CA ASN A 35 -21.82 -9.22 16.06
C ASN A 35 -21.26 -9.58 17.45
N GLY A 36 -21.50 -8.76 18.47
CA GLY A 36 -21.06 -9.02 19.85
C GLY A 36 -19.60 -8.69 20.14
N PHE A 37 -18.88 -8.12 19.19
CA PHE A 37 -17.48 -7.71 19.36
C PHE A 37 -17.42 -6.32 19.97
N VAL A 38 -17.46 -6.25 21.30
CA VAL A 38 -17.41 -5.00 22.06
C VAL A 38 -16.25 -5.05 23.05
N GLY A 39 -15.56 -3.92 23.20
CA GLY A 39 -14.48 -3.82 24.18
C GLY A 39 -13.39 -2.82 23.78
N PRO A 40 -12.54 -2.46 24.74
CA PRO A 40 -11.49 -1.45 24.54
C PRO A 40 -10.37 -1.91 23.60
N GLN A 41 -10.29 -3.20 23.28
CA GLN A 41 -9.31 -3.78 22.36
C GLN A 41 -9.64 -3.50 20.88
N HIS A 42 -10.80 -2.94 20.56
CA HIS A 42 -11.21 -2.62 19.19
C HIS A 42 -11.15 -1.10 18.98
N HIS A 43 -10.15 -0.65 18.25
CA HIS A 43 -9.86 0.77 18.05
C HIS A 43 -10.33 1.24 16.67
N PHE A 44 -11.01 2.40 16.66
CA PHE A 44 -11.46 3.07 15.44
C PHE A 44 -10.77 4.43 15.34
N VAL A 45 -9.90 4.58 14.36
CA VAL A 45 -9.03 5.76 14.21
C VAL A 45 -9.43 6.53 12.97
N ARG A 46 -9.83 7.79 13.15
CA ARG A 46 -10.10 8.68 12.03
C ARG A 46 -8.81 9.40 11.63
N ASP A 47 -8.22 8.97 10.52
CA ASP A 47 -7.00 9.59 10.00
C ASP A 47 -6.84 9.34 8.51
N ASP A 48 -5.96 10.13 7.84
CA ASP A 48 -5.40 9.77 6.54
C ASP A 48 -4.47 8.57 6.71
N VAL A 49 -4.77 7.47 6.00
CA VAL A 49 -4.05 6.19 6.17
C VAL A 49 -2.55 6.34 5.94
N LEU A 50 -2.11 7.14 4.96
CA LEU A 50 -0.69 7.33 4.70
C LEU A 50 -0.02 8.18 5.78
N ALA A 51 -0.73 9.16 6.36
CA ALA A 51 -0.25 9.91 7.51
C ALA A 51 -0.13 8.99 8.73
N TRP A 52 -1.18 8.25 9.03
CA TRP A 52 -1.21 7.31 10.14
C TRP A 52 -0.09 6.27 10.05
N ILE A 53 0.14 5.67 8.87
CA ILE A 53 1.25 4.74 8.64
C ILE A 53 2.60 5.40 8.95
N ARG A 54 2.82 6.65 8.53
CA ARG A 54 4.07 7.38 8.82
C ARG A 54 4.30 7.54 10.32
N ASP A 55 3.24 7.89 11.06
CA ASP A 55 3.29 8.08 12.50
C ASP A 55 3.52 6.75 13.23
N GLN A 56 2.81 5.69 12.84
CA GLN A 56 3.01 4.36 13.43
C GLN A 56 4.42 3.80 13.20
N ARG A 57 5.10 4.16 12.13
CA ARG A 57 6.50 3.77 11.92
C ARG A 57 7.46 4.31 12.98
N GLN A 58 7.09 5.39 13.68
CA GLN A 58 7.86 5.97 14.80
C GLN A 58 7.60 5.22 16.11
N THR A 59 6.57 4.41 16.18
CA THR A 59 6.22 3.58 17.33
C THR A 59 6.88 2.21 17.26
N ARG A 60 6.71 1.41 18.32
CA ARG A 60 7.10 -0.01 18.36
C ARG A 60 5.96 -0.95 17.96
N ASN A 61 4.76 -0.40 17.70
CA ASN A 61 3.60 -1.21 17.34
C ASN A 61 3.86 -1.95 16.02
N ARG A 62 3.53 -3.24 16.03
CA ARG A 62 3.61 -4.12 14.85
C ARG A 62 2.39 -5.03 14.85
N TRP A 63 1.94 -5.39 13.65
CA TRP A 63 0.74 -6.19 13.43
C TRP A 63 1.07 -7.49 12.70
N ASP A 64 0.45 -8.57 13.16
CA ASP A 64 0.61 -9.89 12.55
C ASP A 64 -0.16 -9.98 11.23
N LEU A 65 -1.31 -9.30 11.14
CA LEU A 65 -2.14 -9.22 9.95
C LEU A 65 -2.60 -7.78 9.69
N ILE A 66 -2.40 -7.31 8.46
CA ILE A 66 -2.94 -6.02 8.01
C ILE A 66 -3.78 -6.25 6.75
N PHE A 67 -5.07 -5.88 6.80
CA PHE A 67 -5.94 -5.87 5.62
C PHE A 67 -5.99 -4.47 5.00
N VAL A 68 -5.75 -4.37 3.69
CA VAL A 68 -5.63 -3.11 2.96
C VAL A 68 -6.52 -3.17 1.72
N ASP A 69 -7.61 -2.39 1.72
CA ASP A 69 -8.57 -2.31 0.60
C ASP A 69 -8.85 -0.84 0.26
N PRO A 70 -7.90 -0.16 -0.39
CA PRO A 70 -8.05 1.25 -0.73
C PRO A 70 -9.05 1.45 -1.85
N PRO A 71 -9.71 2.62 -1.93
CA PRO A 71 -10.51 2.97 -3.10
C PRO A 71 -9.65 3.00 -4.37
N THR A 72 -10.26 2.74 -5.53
CA THR A 72 -9.57 2.88 -6.82
C THR A 72 -9.06 4.30 -7.02
N PHE A 73 -9.89 5.29 -6.68
CA PHE A 73 -9.58 6.71 -6.74
C PHE A 73 -10.27 7.46 -5.60
N SER A 74 -9.63 8.50 -5.07
CA SER A 74 -10.22 9.42 -4.10
C SER A 74 -9.69 10.84 -4.28
N ASN A 75 -10.58 11.81 -4.23
CA ASN A 75 -10.29 13.23 -4.25
C ASN A 75 -10.86 13.96 -3.02
N SER A 76 -10.90 13.28 -1.89
CA SER A 76 -11.46 13.84 -0.67
C SER A 76 -10.79 15.18 -0.31
N SER A 77 -11.59 16.21 -0.08
CA SER A 77 -11.12 17.52 0.41
C SER A 77 -10.36 17.42 1.75
N LYS A 78 -10.61 16.35 2.51
CA LYS A 78 -9.92 16.04 3.77
C LYS A 78 -8.46 15.61 3.56
N MET A 79 -8.08 15.20 2.34
CA MET A 79 -6.69 14.89 1.96
C MET A 79 -5.92 16.14 1.51
N GLY A 80 -6.50 17.34 1.66
CA GLY A 80 -5.93 18.58 1.14
C GLY A 80 -5.94 18.61 -0.38
N ARG A 81 -4.80 18.99 -1.00
CA ARG A 81 -4.66 19.00 -2.47
C ARG A 81 -4.23 17.65 -3.05
N ARG A 82 -3.99 16.64 -2.23
CA ARG A 82 -3.55 15.32 -2.68
C ARG A 82 -4.76 14.51 -3.14
N THR A 83 -4.65 13.91 -4.31
CA THR A 83 -5.57 12.89 -4.80
C THR A 83 -4.95 11.52 -4.60
N TRP A 84 -5.77 10.52 -4.33
CA TRP A 84 -5.36 9.12 -4.28
C TRP A 84 -5.71 8.43 -5.60
N ASP A 85 -4.78 7.64 -6.13
CA ASP A 85 -4.98 6.74 -7.25
C ASP A 85 -4.22 5.44 -6.96
N VAL A 86 -4.93 4.31 -6.90
CA VAL A 86 -4.35 3.03 -6.48
C VAL A 86 -3.22 2.57 -7.41
N GLN A 87 -3.33 2.80 -8.73
CA GLN A 87 -2.29 2.42 -9.67
C GLN A 87 -1.00 3.24 -9.47
N ARG A 88 -1.13 4.51 -9.14
CA ARG A 88 -0.01 5.41 -8.90
C ARG A 88 0.62 5.22 -7.53
N ASP A 89 -0.22 5.07 -6.50
CA ASP A 89 0.18 5.27 -5.10
C ASP A 89 0.38 3.95 -4.32
N HIS A 90 0.03 2.78 -4.90
CA HIS A 90 0.12 1.49 -4.20
C HIS A 90 1.53 1.16 -3.71
N VAL A 91 2.59 1.60 -4.40
CA VAL A 91 3.97 1.33 -3.98
C VAL A 91 4.29 2.02 -2.66
N GLU A 92 3.91 3.31 -2.51
CA GLU A 92 4.09 4.05 -1.25
C GLU A 92 3.29 3.41 -0.12
N LEU A 93 2.03 3.06 -0.39
CA LEU A 93 1.14 2.43 0.57
C LEU A 93 1.71 1.09 1.06
N LEU A 94 2.01 0.17 0.14
CA LEU A 94 2.45 -1.18 0.49
C LEU A 94 3.85 -1.21 1.11
N ALA A 95 4.76 -0.33 0.68
CA ALA A 95 6.05 -0.14 1.33
C ALA A 95 5.89 0.42 2.76
N GLY A 96 4.91 1.28 2.99
CA GLY A 96 4.55 1.76 4.32
C GLY A 96 3.99 0.65 5.21
N VAL A 97 2.97 -0.04 4.72
CA VAL A 97 2.30 -1.17 5.39
C VAL A 97 3.30 -2.26 5.76
N SER A 98 4.19 -2.67 4.85
CA SER A 98 5.15 -3.74 5.10
C SER A 98 6.07 -3.47 6.30
N ARG A 99 6.33 -2.20 6.60
CA ARG A 99 7.17 -1.80 7.76
C ARG A 99 6.44 -1.84 9.09
N LEU A 100 5.12 -1.97 9.05
CA LEU A 100 4.28 -2.14 10.24
C LEU A 100 4.03 -3.62 10.56
N LEU A 101 4.45 -4.54 9.71
CA LEU A 101 4.31 -5.98 9.94
C LEU A 101 5.24 -6.46 11.05
N ALA A 102 4.72 -7.31 11.92
CA ALA A 102 5.51 -8.10 12.86
C ALA A 102 6.40 -9.09 12.10
N GLN A 103 7.35 -9.68 12.80
CA GLN A 103 8.18 -10.75 12.21
C GLN A 103 7.28 -11.96 11.90
N GLY A 104 7.29 -12.40 10.64
CA GLY A 104 6.41 -13.47 10.15
C GLY A 104 4.98 -13.02 9.83
N GLY A 105 4.62 -11.77 10.13
CA GLY A 105 3.34 -11.18 9.76
C GLY A 105 3.24 -10.92 8.27
N HIS A 106 1.99 -10.76 7.77
CA HIS A 106 1.72 -10.46 6.37
C HIS A 106 0.55 -9.49 6.23
N ALA A 107 0.45 -8.86 5.06
CA ALA A 107 -0.74 -8.08 4.75
C ALA A 107 -1.51 -8.72 3.59
N ILE A 108 -2.82 -8.47 3.54
CA ILE A 108 -3.69 -8.78 2.41
C ILE A 108 -4.03 -7.47 1.73
N PHE A 109 -3.67 -7.34 0.47
CA PHE A 109 -4.01 -6.18 -0.34
C PHE A 109 -5.07 -6.55 -1.36
N SER A 110 -6.22 -5.88 -1.29
CA SER A 110 -7.34 -6.01 -2.23
C SER A 110 -7.47 -4.75 -3.08
N CYS A 111 -7.84 -4.88 -4.34
CA CYS A 111 -7.98 -3.77 -5.27
C CYS A 111 -9.03 -4.05 -6.34
N ASN A 112 -9.97 -3.13 -6.53
CA ASN A 112 -11.08 -3.27 -7.49
C ASN A 112 -10.80 -2.62 -8.86
N LEU A 113 -9.60 -2.10 -9.11
CA LEU A 113 -9.22 -1.57 -10.42
C LEU A 113 -8.99 -2.71 -11.41
N ARG A 114 -9.87 -2.88 -12.40
CA ARG A 114 -9.81 -3.98 -13.39
C ARG A 114 -8.48 -4.11 -14.12
N GLY A 115 -7.82 -3.01 -14.39
CA GLY A 115 -6.54 -2.96 -15.09
C GLY A 115 -5.33 -2.84 -14.17
N PHE A 116 -5.48 -3.11 -12.88
CA PHE A 116 -4.41 -2.97 -11.92
C PHE A 116 -3.19 -3.83 -12.30
N ARG A 117 -2.04 -3.20 -12.26
CA ARG A 117 -0.74 -3.84 -12.52
C ARG A 117 0.24 -3.44 -11.42
N PRO A 118 0.58 -4.35 -10.51
CA PRO A 118 1.51 -4.03 -9.44
C PRO A 118 2.91 -3.75 -9.99
N GLU A 119 3.54 -2.72 -9.48
CA GLU A 119 4.92 -2.33 -9.78
C GLU A 119 5.90 -3.21 -8.99
N THR A 120 5.91 -4.51 -9.27
CA THR A 120 6.65 -5.52 -8.48
C THR A 120 8.12 -5.20 -8.32
N ARG A 121 8.79 -4.69 -9.38
CA ARG A 121 10.19 -4.29 -9.28
C ARG A 121 10.43 -3.09 -8.35
N LYS A 122 9.51 -2.12 -8.32
CA LYS A 122 9.60 -1.00 -7.37
C LYS A 122 9.36 -1.45 -5.93
N LEU A 123 8.37 -2.33 -5.74
CA LEU A 123 8.07 -2.92 -4.44
C LEU A 123 9.25 -3.74 -3.90
N ALA A 124 9.85 -4.58 -4.72
CA ALA A 124 11.01 -5.39 -4.32
C ALA A 124 12.22 -4.54 -3.88
N ARG A 125 12.45 -3.40 -4.51
CA ARG A 125 13.48 -2.42 -4.07
C ARG A 125 13.19 -1.81 -2.68
N ALA A 126 11.97 -1.99 -2.16
CA ALA A 126 11.57 -1.61 -0.81
C ALA A 126 11.47 -2.82 0.15
N GLY A 127 11.86 -4.02 -0.30
CA GLY A 127 11.76 -5.26 0.46
C GLY A 127 10.35 -5.84 0.52
N VAL A 128 9.51 -5.55 -0.49
CA VAL A 128 8.10 -5.99 -0.55
C VAL A 128 7.92 -6.94 -1.73
N VAL A 129 7.32 -8.09 -1.46
CA VAL A 129 6.93 -9.07 -2.48
C VAL A 129 5.44 -9.34 -2.41
N LEU A 130 4.85 -9.64 -3.56
CA LEU A 130 3.42 -9.90 -3.72
C LEU A 130 3.20 -11.31 -4.24
N GLU A 131 2.41 -12.08 -3.50
CA GLU A 131 1.87 -13.36 -3.96
C GLU A 131 0.44 -13.15 -4.44
N ASN A 132 0.17 -13.45 -5.70
CA ASN A 132 -1.17 -13.28 -6.27
C ASN A 132 -2.10 -14.41 -5.86
N ILE A 133 -3.10 -14.10 -5.04
CA ILE A 133 -4.14 -15.04 -4.58
C ILE A 133 -5.52 -14.71 -5.17
N THR A 134 -5.59 -13.89 -6.21
CA THR A 134 -6.85 -13.44 -6.82
C THR A 134 -7.79 -14.60 -7.15
N ALA A 135 -7.30 -15.64 -7.80
CA ALA A 135 -8.12 -16.79 -8.20
C ALA A 135 -8.72 -17.55 -7.01
N GLN A 136 -8.05 -17.53 -5.86
CA GLN A 136 -8.47 -18.21 -4.63
C GLN A 136 -9.52 -17.41 -3.84
N THR A 137 -9.63 -16.10 -4.14
CA THR A 137 -10.50 -15.16 -3.42
C THR A 137 -11.73 -14.72 -4.19
N ILE A 138 -11.91 -15.20 -5.43
CA ILE A 138 -13.12 -14.96 -6.23
C ILE A 138 -14.17 -16.00 -5.84
N PRO A 139 -15.31 -15.57 -5.25
CA PRO A 139 -16.42 -16.49 -4.95
C PRO A 139 -16.97 -17.14 -6.22
N GLU A 140 -17.54 -18.34 -6.09
CA GLU A 140 -18.09 -19.12 -7.20
C GLU A 140 -19.12 -18.33 -8.03
N ASP A 141 -19.96 -17.54 -7.37
CA ASP A 141 -20.97 -16.66 -7.99
C ASP A 141 -20.34 -15.65 -8.96
N PHE A 142 -19.08 -15.28 -8.75
CA PHE A 142 -18.33 -14.33 -9.57
C PHE A 142 -17.31 -14.99 -10.49
N ALA A 143 -17.24 -16.32 -10.55
CA ALA A 143 -16.25 -17.07 -11.34
C ALA A 143 -16.22 -16.69 -12.84
N ARG A 144 -17.35 -16.18 -13.37
CA ARG A 144 -17.47 -15.68 -14.76
C ARG A 144 -16.71 -14.38 -15.00
N ASN A 145 -16.37 -13.63 -13.93
CA ASN A 145 -15.68 -12.35 -14.02
C ASN A 145 -14.41 -12.35 -13.12
N GLN A 146 -13.36 -12.97 -13.62
CA GLN A 146 -12.07 -13.05 -12.93
C GLN A 146 -11.36 -11.69 -12.73
N LYS A 147 -11.92 -10.61 -13.29
CA LYS A 147 -11.40 -9.24 -13.14
C LYS A 147 -12.23 -8.40 -12.17
N VAL A 148 -13.00 -9.03 -11.31
CA VAL A 148 -13.85 -8.34 -10.32
C VAL A 148 -13.00 -7.63 -9.27
N HIS A 149 -11.90 -8.23 -8.87
CA HIS A 149 -10.87 -7.64 -8.01
C HIS A 149 -9.51 -8.28 -8.26
N HIS A 150 -8.49 -7.72 -7.64
CA HIS A 150 -7.16 -8.31 -7.50
C HIS A 150 -6.87 -8.48 -6.01
N CYS A 151 -6.28 -9.60 -5.62
CA CYS A 151 -5.94 -9.87 -4.23
C CYS A 151 -4.53 -10.45 -4.12
N TYR A 152 -3.74 -9.92 -3.17
CA TYR A 152 -2.35 -10.31 -2.98
C TYR A 152 -2.05 -10.49 -1.50
N ILE A 153 -1.24 -11.50 -1.18
CA ILE A 153 -0.51 -11.53 0.08
C ILE A 153 0.74 -10.68 -0.09
N VAL A 154 0.94 -9.74 0.83
CA VAL A 154 2.06 -8.83 0.88
C VAL A 154 3.01 -9.30 1.97
N ARG A 155 4.23 -9.65 1.60
CA ARG A 155 5.28 -10.07 2.54
C ARG A 155 6.42 -9.07 2.55
N ARG A 156 7.08 -8.96 3.69
CA ARG A 156 8.31 -8.20 3.83
C ARG A 156 9.50 -9.16 3.89
N LEU A 157 10.47 -8.95 3.01
CA LEU A 157 11.73 -9.68 2.97
C LEU A 157 12.92 -8.70 3.08
N PRO A 158 14.13 -9.19 3.39
CA PRO A 158 15.36 -8.44 3.09
C PRO A 158 15.32 -7.97 1.63
N ILE A 159 15.83 -6.77 1.37
CA ILE A 159 15.73 -6.16 0.03
C ILE A 159 16.41 -7.03 -1.03
N GLU A 160 17.53 -7.63 -0.69
CA GLU A 160 18.29 -8.52 -1.57
C GLU A 160 17.44 -9.74 -1.98
N ASP A 161 16.77 -10.37 -1.02
CA ASP A 161 15.88 -11.52 -1.25
C ASP A 161 14.67 -11.14 -2.08
N ALA A 162 14.04 -10.01 -1.74
CA ALA A 162 12.88 -9.50 -2.48
C ALA A 162 13.23 -9.18 -3.94
N MET A 163 14.39 -8.58 -4.19
CA MET A 163 14.88 -8.29 -5.53
C MET A 163 15.21 -9.56 -6.31
N ALA A 164 15.84 -10.54 -5.67
CA ALA A 164 16.13 -11.83 -6.29
C ALA A 164 14.84 -12.57 -6.67
N GLU A 165 13.83 -12.58 -5.79
CA GLU A 165 12.53 -13.26 -6.03
C GLU A 165 11.81 -12.71 -7.29
N VAL A 166 11.94 -11.42 -7.59
CA VAL A 166 11.31 -10.82 -8.79
C VAL A 166 12.24 -10.73 -10.00
N GLY A 167 13.41 -11.38 -9.95
CA GLY A 167 14.31 -11.56 -11.09
C GLY A 167 15.21 -10.36 -11.39
N PHE A 168 15.70 -9.64 -10.39
CA PHE A 168 16.81 -8.71 -10.56
C PHE A 168 18.12 -9.47 -10.75
N SER A 169 19.05 -8.91 -11.52
CA SER A 169 20.41 -9.46 -11.63
C SER A 169 21.23 -9.24 -10.34
N ALA A 170 22.27 -10.03 -10.16
CA ALA A 170 23.18 -9.86 -9.02
C ALA A 170 23.82 -8.45 -8.98
N GLU A 171 24.09 -7.86 -10.15
CA GLU A 171 24.64 -6.51 -10.27
C GLU A 171 23.65 -5.45 -9.79
N GLU A 172 22.38 -5.52 -10.23
CA GLU A 172 21.31 -4.61 -9.80
C GLU A 172 21.06 -4.70 -8.29
N ILE A 173 21.17 -5.91 -7.70
CA ILE A 173 21.02 -6.13 -6.25
C ILE A 173 22.20 -5.50 -5.51
N ALA A 174 23.43 -5.74 -5.97
CA ALA A 174 24.63 -5.17 -5.36
C ALA A 174 24.62 -3.64 -5.41
N GLU A 175 24.26 -3.05 -6.53
CA GLU A 175 24.11 -1.58 -6.69
C GLU A 175 23.09 -1.03 -5.68
N ARG A 176 21.93 -1.68 -5.56
CA ARG A 176 20.90 -1.23 -4.62
C ARG A 176 21.33 -1.34 -3.17
N THR A 177 22.05 -2.41 -2.83
CA THR A 177 22.57 -2.62 -1.48
C THR A 177 23.61 -1.56 -1.11
N GLU A 178 24.48 -1.20 -2.05
CA GLU A 178 25.45 -0.13 -1.86
C GLU A 178 24.81 1.25 -1.71
N GLU A 179 23.78 1.57 -2.53
CA GLU A 179 22.99 2.80 -2.37
C GLU A 179 22.38 2.95 -0.97
N LEU A 180 21.99 1.84 -0.35
CA LEU A 180 21.39 1.84 0.99
C LEU A 180 22.44 1.98 2.10
N ARG A 181 23.65 1.47 1.88
CA ARG A 181 24.78 1.63 2.80
C ARG A 181 25.37 3.03 2.78
N ASN A 182 25.34 3.68 1.62
CA ASN A 182 25.89 5.02 1.41
C ASN A 182 24.86 5.98 0.82
N PRO A 183 23.89 6.46 1.63
CA PRO A 183 22.83 7.36 1.15
C PRO A 183 23.34 8.71 0.63
N GLU A 184 24.57 9.13 0.98
CA GLU A 184 25.18 10.37 0.48
C GLU A 184 25.72 10.22 -0.95
N ALA A 185 25.94 9.02 -1.44
CA ALA A 185 26.36 8.75 -2.82
C ALA A 185 25.24 8.96 -3.86
N ARG A 186 24.05 9.39 -3.47
CA ARG A 186 22.96 9.77 -4.39
C ARG A 186 23.36 11.01 -5.18
N LYS A 187 24.08 10.83 -6.30
CA LYS A 187 24.25 11.90 -7.29
C LYS A 187 22.86 12.36 -7.75
N PRO A 188 22.58 13.69 -7.73
CA PRO A 188 21.36 14.17 -8.38
C PRO A 188 21.43 13.75 -9.85
N ARG A 189 20.39 13.06 -10.34
CA ARG A 189 20.25 12.83 -11.78
C ARG A 189 20.30 14.18 -12.45
N ALA A 190 21.32 14.40 -13.32
CA ALA A 190 21.45 15.59 -14.12
C ALA A 190 20.11 15.83 -14.85
N THR A 191 19.46 16.94 -14.54
CA THR A 191 18.32 17.44 -15.32
C THR A 191 18.83 17.68 -16.73
N ALA A 192 18.21 17.01 -17.72
CA ALA A 192 18.49 17.26 -19.12
C ALA A 192 18.38 18.77 -19.42
N PRO A 193 19.29 19.37 -20.18
CA PRO A 193 19.22 20.76 -20.49
C PRO A 193 17.96 21.08 -21.29
N ALA A 194 17.20 22.08 -20.85
CA ALA A 194 16.05 22.60 -21.55
C ALA A 194 16.52 23.08 -22.94
N HIS A 195 15.94 22.55 -24.01
CA HIS A 195 16.12 23.04 -25.36
C HIS A 195 15.71 24.53 -25.39
N ALA A 196 16.70 25.39 -25.58
CA ALA A 196 16.48 26.78 -25.89
C ALA A 196 15.82 26.88 -27.28
N GLN A 197 14.55 27.23 -27.30
CA GLN A 197 13.88 27.64 -28.53
C GLN A 197 14.34 29.06 -28.85
N THR A 198 15.26 29.17 -29.80
CA THR A 198 15.59 30.45 -30.45
C THR A 198 14.41 30.84 -31.33
N GLY A 199 13.56 31.73 -30.81
CA GLY A 199 12.52 32.39 -31.58
C GLY A 199 13.17 33.48 -32.48
N ASP A 200 13.30 33.17 -33.74
CA ASP A 200 13.61 34.14 -34.80
C ASP A 200 12.36 35.00 -35.01
N ARG A 201 12.49 36.31 -34.71
CA ARG A 201 11.52 37.34 -35.09
C ARG A 201 12.06 38.09 -36.28
N GLY A 202 11.63 37.73 -37.49
CA GLY A 202 11.83 38.56 -38.66
C GLY A 202 11.02 39.86 -38.60
N PRO A 203 11.51 40.95 -39.20
CA PRO A 203 10.86 42.25 -39.17
C PRO A 203 9.74 42.33 -40.21
N HIS A 204 8.59 42.85 -39.82
CA HIS A 204 7.56 43.27 -40.75
C HIS A 204 7.73 44.76 -41.08
N CYS A 205 7.82 45.01 -42.38
CA CYS A 205 7.47 46.29 -42.97
C CYS A 205 5.94 46.49 -42.96
#